data_58422e8ae7ac01274b9848226b1ccc06
#
_entry.id   58422e8ae7ac01274b9848226b1ccc06
#
_cell.length_a   1.000
_cell.length_b   1.000
_cell.length_c   1.000
_cell.angle_alpha   90.00
_cell.angle_beta   90.00
_cell.angle_gamma   90.00
#
_symmetry.space_group_name_H-M   'P 1'
#
loop_
_entity.id
_entity.type
_entity.pdbx_description
1 polymer ?
#
loop_
_entity_poly.entity_id
_entity_poly.type
_entity_poly.pdbx_seq_one_letter_code
_entity_poly.pdbx_strand_id
1 'polypeptide(L)'
;MIEIRKATITSGIFLAYEYNIQENNVSNKNKTQSTAPIHDDLRNAFKKLIPHFILLTEELPEDKMKGIIENDLQLPEDIEKKYQVNAFSLSGSEDNQSITITGFKVLSNDRIVSFSSPSQKLYEDRVEGYKFTDELRDALEHLVSEVQEYMDGKQAPKTNVGTFNFPEDEEIEAFKLPTDEELGERLGEKLAEGFNGTVTVTANGKSKTFGKKKNIDIDLEISESEIDQ
;
A
#
# COMPACT_ATOMS: atom_id res chain seq x y z
N MET A 1 -10.78 13.18 -26.32
CA MET A 1 -11.43 12.25 -25.35
C MET A 1 -10.32 11.53 -24.60
N ILE A 2 -10.40 11.41 -23.27
CA ILE A 2 -9.45 10.65 -22.46
C ILE A 2 -10.04 9.25 -22.25
N GLU A 3 -9.27 8.24 -22.52
CA GLU A 3 -9.65 6.84 -22.34
C GLU A 3 -8.65 6.16 -21.39
N ILE A 4 -9.09 5.79 -20.20
CA ILE A 4 -8.24 5.12 -19.21
C ILE A 4 -8.05 3.66 -19.67
N ARG A 5 -6.80 3.20 -19.70
CA ARG A 5 -6.42 1.85 -20.12
C ARG A 5 -5.92 0.98 -18.99
N LYS A 6 -5.36 1.59 -17.96
CA LYS A 6 -4.82 0.87 -16.81
C LYS A 6 -4.80 1.78 -15.59
N ALA A 7 -5.09 1.22 -14.43
CA ALA A 7 -4.79 1.87 -13.17
C ALA A 7 -4.24 0.84 -12.17
N THR A 8 -3.30 1.29 -11.34
CA THR A 8 -2.62 0.45 -10.36
C THR A 8 -2.38 1.24 -9.08
N ILE A 9 -2.85 0.73 -7.95
CA ILE A 9 -2.50 1.26 -6.64
C ILE A 9 -1.08 0.81 -6.30
N THR A 10 -0.19 1.76 -6.09
CA THR A 10 1.21 1.55 -5.72
C THR A 10 1.43 1.91 -4.26
N SER A 11 2.23 1.11 -3.54
CA SER A 11 2.49 1.30 -2.10
C SER A 11 1.22 1.44 -1.24
N GLY A 12 0.06 0.94 -1.73
CA GLY A 12 -1.22 1.01 -1.04
C GLY A 12 -1.88 2.39 -0.96
N ILE A 13 -1.22 3.46 -1.41
CA ILE A 13 -1.67 4.85 -1.22
C ILE A 13 -1.57 5.74 -2.45
N PHE A 14 -0.81 5.38 -3.47
CA PHE A 14 -0.63 6.19 -4.68
C PHE A 14 -1.24 5.50 -5.89
N LEU A 15 -1.57 6.26 -6.93
CA LEU A 15 -2.07 5.74 -8.19
C LEU A 15 -1.06 5.92 -9.33
N ALA A 16 -0.79 4.83 -10.03
CA ALA A 16 -0.18 4.87 -11.35
C ALA A 16 -1.25 4.53 -12.39
N TYR A 17 -1.36 5.31 -13.46
CA TYR A 17 -2.39 5.10 -14.48
C TYR A 17 -1.86 5.35 -15.89
N GLU A 18 -2.47 4.66 -16.85
CA GLU A 18 -2.20 4.79 -18.27
C GLU A 18 -3.51 5.16 -18.99
N TYR A 19 -3.43 6.13 -19.88
CA TYR A 19 -4.59 6.59 -20.65
C TYR A 19 -4.19 7.01 -22.06
N ASN A 20 -5.16 6.93 -22.95
CA ASN A 20 -5.02 7.42 -24.32
C ASN A 20 -5.76 8.77 -24.45
N ILE A 21 -5.15 9.69 -25.19
CA ILE A 21 -5.81 10.92 -25.62
C ILE A 21 -6.04 10.79 -27.11
N GLN A 22 -7.30 10.84 -27.55
CA GLN A 22 -7.65 10.91 -28.97
C GLN A 22 -7.90 12.35 -29.37
N GLU A 23 -7.03 12.88 -30.26
CA GLU A 23 -7.15 14.20 -30.89
C GLU A 23 -6.84 14.07 -32.37
N ASN A 24 -7.74 14.61 -33.23
CA ASN A 24 -7.54 14.65 -34.69
C ASN A 24 -7.10 13.32 -35.33
N ASN A 25 -7.74 12.20 -34.94
CA ASN A 25 -7.40 10.84 -35.39
C ASN A 25 -6.00 10.34 -34.98
N VAL A 26 -5.34 11.01 -34.03
CA VAL A 26 -4.08 10.55 -33.43
C VAL A 26 -4.37 10.09 -32.01
N SER A 27 -3.92 8.88 -31.67
CA SER A 27 -4.01 8.33 -30.32
C SER A 27 -2.65 8.43 -29.63
N ASN A 28 -2.57 9.23 -28.58
CA ASN A 28 -1.37 9.38 -27.77
C ASN A 28 -1.52 8.60 -26.47
N LYS A 29 -0.61 7.66 -26.21
CA LYS A 29 -0.55 6.90 -24.96
C LYS A 29 0.26 7.66 -23.92
N ASN A 30 -0.34 7.88 -22.75
CA ASN A 30 0.28 8.56 -21.62
C ASN A 30 0.35 7.61 -20.43
N LYS A 31 1.42 7.75 -19.63
CA LYS A 31 1.60 7.01 -18.38
C LYS A 31 2.00 8.00 -17.30
N THR A 32 1.30 7.97 -16.18
CA THR A 32 1.54 8.85 -15.05
C THR A 32 1.65 8.02 -13.77
N GLN A 33 2.59 8.38 -12.92
CA GLN A 33 2.67 7.90 -11.55
C GLN A 33 2.51 9.10 -10.63
N SER A 34 1.42 9.12 -9.89
CA SER A 34 1.13 10.22 -8.96
C SER A 34 1.80 9.99 -7.62
N THR A 35 2.14 11.10 -6.96
CA THR A 35 2.61 11.13 -5.57
C THR A 35 1.53 11.61 -4.60
N ALA A 36 0.34 11.90 -5.11
CA ALA A 36 -0.79 12.29 -4.30
C ALA A 36 -1.52 11.04 -3.78
N PRO A 37 -1.93 11.00 -2.50
CA PRO A 37 -2.64 9.85 -1.95
C PRO A 37 -4.05 9.73 -2.55
N ILE A 38 -4.49 8.48 -2.76
CA ILE A 38 -5.82 8.17 -3.27
C ILE A 38 -6.90 8.41 -2.22
N HIS A 39 -8.06 8.91 -2.66
CA HIS A 39 -9.26 9.06 -1.84
C HIS A 39 -9.89 7.69 -1.50
N ASP A 40 -10.67 7.60 -0.43
CA ASP A 40 -11.31 6.36 -0.02
C ASP A 40 -12.35 5.86 -1.04
N ASP A 41 -13.01 6.77 -1.76
CA ASP A 41 -13.95 6.39 -2.83
C ASP A 41 -13.27 5.56 -3.92
N LEU A 42 -12.06 5.98 -4.35
CA LEU A 42 -11.27 5.22 -5.31
C LEU A 42 -10.85 3.85 -4.75
N ARG A 43 -10.50 3.77 -3.45
CA ARG A 43 -10.23 2.48 -2.79
C ARG A 43 -11.45 1.57 -2.82
N ASN A 44 -12.62 2.14 -2.50
CA ASN A 44 -13.88 1.40 -2.47
C ASN A 44 -14.28 0.94 -3.88
N ALA A 45 -14.02 1.74 -4.91
CA ALA A 45 -14.24 1.31 -6.29
C ALA A 45 -13.34 0.11 -6.69
N PHE A 46 -12.08 0.08 -6.26
CA PHE A 46 -11.25 -1.12 -6.44
C PHE A 46 -11.76 -2.33 -5.66
N LYS A 47 -12.32 -2.15 -4.46
CA LYS A 47 -12.90 -3.23 -3.66
C LYS A 47 -14.10 -3.89 -4.36
N LYS A 48 -14.89 -3.14 -5.12
CA LYS A 48 -16.01 -3.68 -5.91
C LYS A 48 -15.57 -4.70 -6.96
N LEU A 49 -14.32 -4.69 -7.38
CA LEU A 49 -13.77 -5.70 -8.29
C LEU A 49 -13.36 -7.01 -7.57
N ILE A 50 -13.27 -7.04 -6.23
CA ILE A 50 -12.80 -8.24 -5.50
C ILE A 50 -13.69 -9.46 -5.75
N PRO A 51 -15.05 -9.39 -5.68
CA PRO A 51 -15.89 -10.55 -5.94
C PRO A 51 -15.69 -11.11 -7.35
N HIS A 52 -15.57 -10.23 -8.35
CA HIS A 52 -15.30 -10.61 -9.72
C HIS A 52 -13.92 -11.25 -9.90
N PHE A 53 -12.89 -10.68 -9.25
CA PHE A 53 -11.54 -11.24 -9.23
C PHE A 53 -11.52 -12.66 -8.68
N ILE A 54 -12.21 -12.89 -7.55
CA ILE A 54 -12.31 -14.20 -6.89
C ILE A 54 -12.99 -15.23 -7.82
N LEU A 55 -14.07 -14.86 -8.50
CA LEU A 55 -14.77 -15.76 -9.41
C LEU A 55 -13.98 -16.04 -10.69
N LEU A 56 -13.40 -15.02 -11.31
CA LEU A 56 -12.60 -15.16 -12.51
C LEU A 56 -11.32 -15.98 -12.31
N THR A 57 -10.84 -16.05 -11.07
CA THR A 57 -9.67 -16.84 -10.69
C THR A 57 -10.03 -18.18 -10.02
N GLU A 58 -11.34 -18.50 -9.96
CA GLU A 58 -11.87 -19.75 -9.37
C GLU A 58 -11.44 -19.99 -7.91
N GLU A 59 -11.16 -18.91 -7.16
CA GLU A 59 -10.70 -18.99 -5.77
C GLU A 59 -11.80 -19.40 -4.79
N LEU A 60 -13.05 -19.02 -5.08
CA LEU A 60 -14.23 -19.41 -4.33
C LEU A 60 -15.37 -19.79 -5.27
N PRO A 61 -16.28 -20.68 -4.85
CA PRO A 61 -17.43 -21.06 -5.65
C PRO A 61 -18.42 -19.91 -5.83
N GLU A 62 -19.16 -19.94 -6.94
CA GLU A 62 -20.09 -18.90 -7.37
C GLU A 62 -21.17 -18.57 -6.32
N ASP A 63 -21.70 -19.57 -5.62
CA ASP A 63 -22.75 -19.41 -4.61
C ASP A 63 -22.35 -18.45 -3.47
N LYS A 64 -21.07 -18.34 -3.16
CA LYS A 64 -20.57 -17.42 -2.14
C LYS A 64 -20.49 -15.97 -2.59
N MET A 65 -20.30 -15.73 -3.88
CA MET A 65 -20.11 -14.37 -4.42
C MET A 65 -21.36 -13.84 -5.09
N LYS A 66 -22.24 -14.71 -5.59
CA LYS A 66 -23.45 -14.35 -6.34
C LYS A 66 -24.30 -13.30 -5.63
N GLY A 67 -24.68 -13.54 -4.37
CA GLY A 67 -25.52 -12.61 -3.62
C GLY A 67 -24.84 -11.25 -3.37
N ILE A 68 -23.53 -11.22 -3.27
CA ILE A 68 -22.74 -9.99 -3.07
C ILE A 68 -22.76 -9.17 -4.36
N ILE A 69 -22.52 -9.81 -5.51
CA ILE A 69 -22.47 -9.16 -6.81
C ILE A 69 -23.84 -8.64 -7.24
N GLU A 70 -24.88 -9.52 -7.21
CA GLU A 70 -26.24 -9.18 -7.69
C GLU A 70 -26.93 -8.08 -6.87
N ASN A 71 -26.58 -7.91 -5.60
CA ASN A 71 -27.20 -6.93 -4.70
C ASN A 71 -26.26 -5.81 -4.26
N ASP A 72 -25.09 -5.69 -4.83
CA ASP A 72 -24.03 -4.72 -4.48
C ASP A 72 -23.81 -4.66 -2.94
N LEU A 73 -23.72 -5.85 -2.31
CA LEU A 73 -23.55 -5.95 -0.86
C LEU A 73 -22.08 -5.73 -0.49
N GLN A 74 -21.89 -5.28 0.75
CA GLN A 74 -20.55 -5.18 1.31
C GLN A 74 -19.88 -6.55 1.40
N LEU A 75 -18.61 -6.59 1.05
CA LEU A 75 -17.81 -7.81 1.16
C LEU A 75 -17.64 -8.20 2.63
N PRO A 76 -17.79 -9.50 2.98
CA PRO A 76 -17.45 -9.97 4.32
C PRO A 76 -15.98 -9.65 4.67
N GLU A 77 -15.75 -9.23 5.90
CA GLU A 77 -14.43 -8.74 6.36
C GLU A 77 -13.30 -9.77 6.22
N ASP A 78 -13.60 -11.03 6.40
CA ASP A 78 -12.67 -12.15 6.23
C ASP A 78 -12.24 -12.32 4.77
N ILE A 79 -13.14 -12.09 3.82
CA ILE A 79 -12.86 -12.13 2.39
C ILE A 79 -12.07 -10.88 1.99
N GLU A 80 -12.47 -9.70 2.44
CA GLU A 80 -11.78 -8.44 2.16
C GLU A 80 -10.33 -8.43 2.68
N LYS A 81 -10.09 -9.00 3.86
CA LYS A 81 -8.73 -9.15 4.39
C LYS A 81 -7.89 -10.15 3.60
N LYS A 82 -8.52 -11.18 3.05
CA LYS A 82 -7.85 -12.25 2.35
C LYS A 82 -7.55 -11.96 0.89
N TYR A 83 -8.42 -11.23 0.20
CA TYR A 83 -8.29 -10.89 -1.21
C TYR A 83 -8.32 -9.39 -1.41
N GLN A 84 -7.39 -8.88 -2.20
CA GLN A 84 -7.35 -7.47 -2.56
C GLN A 84 -7.06 -7.31 -4.04
N VAL A 85 -7.69 -6.31 -4.65
CA VAL A 85 -7.44 -5.90 -6.03
C VAL A 85 -6.67 -4.59 -5.99
N ASN A 86 -5.57 -4.55 -6.70
CA ASN A 86 -4.71 -3.36 -6.77
C ASN A 86 -4.51 -2.82 -8.19
N ALA A 87 -4.93 -3.55 -9.21
CA ALA A 87 -4.84 -3.05 -10.58
C ALA A 87 -5.91 -3.63 -11.50
N PHE A 88 -6.22 -2.89 -12.54
CA PHE A 88 -6.90 -3.39 -13.73
C PHE A 88 -6.19 -2.91 -14.99
N SER A 89 -6.38 -3.65 -16.07
CA SER A 89 -5.95 -3.23 -17.42
C SER A 89 -7.01 -3.57 -18.45
N LEU A 90 -7.24 -2.63 -19.36
CA LEU A 90 -8.18 -2.77 -20.49
C LEU A 90 -7.41 -3.00 -21.78
N SER A 91 -7.87 -3.97 -22.55
CA SER A 91 -7.37 -4.28 -23.90
C SER A 91 -8.52 -4.32 -24.91
N GLY A 92 -8.20 -4.21 -26.17
CA GLY A 92 -9.22 -4.10 -27.22
C GLY A 92 -9.87 -2.71 -27.31
N SER A 93 -10.91 -2.59 -28.08
CA SER A 93 -11.66 -1.35 -28.30
C SER A 93 -13.13 -1.68 -28.52
N GLU A 94 -14.01 -0.74 -28.12
CA GLU A 94 -15.46 -0.86 -28.30
C GLU A 94 -16.01 -2.23 -27.90
N ASP A 95 -16.74 -2.90 -28.80
CA ASP A 95 -17.40 -4.20 -28.53
C ASP A 95 -16.42 -5.36 -28.22
N ASN A 96 -15.12 -5.19 -28.51
CA ASN A 96 -14.08 -6.18 -28.21
C ASN A 96 -13.25 -5.83 -26.98
N GLN A 97 -13.72 -4.93 -26.14
CA GLN A 97 -13.00 -4.54 -24.92
C GLN A 97 -13.01 -5.69 -23.91
N SER A 98 -11.84 -5.90 -23.32
CA SER A 98 -11.62 -6.92 -22.29
C SER A 98 -10.89 -6.31 -21.09
N ILE A 99 -11.20 -6.83 -19.91
CA ILE A 99 -10.54 -6.46 -18.64
C ILE A 99 -9.68 -7.62 -18.14
N THR A 100 -8.52 -7.28 -17.58
CA THR A 100 -7.72 -8.16 -16.72
C THR A 100 -7.61 -7.49 -15.36
N ILE A 101 -8.00 -8.19 -14.31
CA ILE A 101 -7.93 -7.72 -12.92
C ILE A 101 -6.69 -8.32 -12.27
N THR A 102 -5.89 -7.50 -11.63
CA THR A 102 -4.71 -7.95 -10.88
C THR A 102 -4.91 -7.65 -9.39
N GLY A 103 -4.57 -8.65 -8.59
CA GLY A 103 -4.74 -8.58 -7.16
C GLY A 103 -3.80 -9.51 -6.42
N PHE A 104 -4.07 -9.70 -5.16
CA PHE A 104 -3.31 -10.63 -4.33
C PHE A 104 -4.20 -11.29 -3.28
N LYS A 105 -3.70 -12.42 -2.80
CA LYS A 105 -4.29 -13.22 -1.73
C LYS A 105 -3.30 -13.30 -0.58
N VAL A 106 -3.78 -13.06 0.62
CA VAL A 106 -3.04 -13.29 1.85
C VAL A 106 -3.27 -14.75 2.27
N LEU A 107 -2.19 -15.49 2.43
CA LEU A 107 -2.21 -16.88 2.86
C LEU A 107 -2.30 -16.98 4.40
N SER A 108 -2.63 -18.17 4.92
CA SER A 108 -2.72 -18.41 6.37
C SER A 108 -1.43 -18.19 7.16
N ASN A 109 -0.30 -18.09 6.48
CA ASN A 109 1.02 -17.78 7.05
C ASN A 109 1.45 -16.34 6.79
N ASP A 110 0.51 -15.44 6.52
CA ASP A 110 0.68 -14.01 6.21
C ASP A 110 1.53 -13.71 4.95
N ARG A 111 1.84 -14.74 4.16
CA ARG A 111 2.50 -14.52 2.88
C ARG A 111 1.49 -14.04 1.84
N ILE A 112 1.97 -13.21 0.92
CA ILE A 112 1.18 -12.63 -0.15
C ILE A 112 1.50 -13.33 -1.46
N VAL A 113 0.47 -13.74 -2.18
CA VAL A 113 0.57 -14.27 -3.54
C VAL A 113 -0.17 -13.31 -4.48
N SER A 114 0.57 -12.72 -5.42
CA SER A 114 0.00 -11.84 -6.45
C SER A 114 -0.28 -12.63 -7.72
N PHE A 115 -1.43 -12.39 -8.32
CA PHE A 115 -1.86 -13.02 -9.57
C PHE A 115 -2.85 -12.13 -10.32
N SER A 116 -3.15 -12.50 -11.55
CA SER A 116 -4.12 -11.78 -12.39
C SER A 116 -5.21 -12.75 -12.86
N SER A 117 -6.41 -12.20 -13.06
CA SER A 117 -7.48 -12.96 -13.70
C SER A 117 -7.15 -13.26 -15.16
N PRO A 118 -7.77 -14.27 -15.75
CA PRO A 118 -7.89 -14.34 -17.20
C PRO A 118 -8.48 -13.05 -17.77
N SER A 119 -8.20 -12.77 -19.03
CA SER A 119 -8.82 -11.64 -19.74
C SER A 119 -10.30 -11.93 -19.97
N GLN A 120 -11.19 -11.09 -19.42
CA GLN A 120 -12.64 -11.22 -19.53
C GLN A 120 -13.19 -10.16 -20.49
N LYS A 121 -13.95 -10.57 -21.50
CA LYS A 121 -14.66 -9.66 -22.38
C LYS A 121 -15.81 -8.97 -21.64
N LEU A 122 -15.98 -7.69 -21.91
CA LEU A 122 -17.01 -6.85 -21.27
C LEU A 122 -18.36 -6.83 -22.02
N TYR A 123 -18.37 -7.29 -23.28
CA TYR A 123 -19.53 -7.30 -24.17
C TYR A 123 -19.81 -8.71 -24.71
N GLU A 124 -19.61 -9.73 -23.87
CA GLU A 124 -19.90 -11.12 -24.20
C GLU A 124 -21.31 -11.51 -23.72
N ASP A 125 -21.95 -12.44 -24.46
CA ASP A 125 -23.24 -12.96 -24.05
C ASP A 125 -23.11 -13.75 -22.73
N ARG A 126 -24.00 -13.47 -21.76
CA ARG A 126 -24.03 -14.14 -20.45
C ARG A 126 -24.20 -15.67 -20.53
N VAL A 127 -24.75 -16.16 -21.66
CA VAL A 127 -25.00 -17.61 -21.83
C VAL A 127 -23.70 -18.37 -22.13
N GLU A 128 -22.75 -17.73 -22.86
CA GLU A 128 -21.49 -18.36 -23.28
C GLU A 128 -20.27 -17.86 -22.49
N GLY A 129 -20.39 -16.74 -21.75
CA GLY A 129 -19.31 -16.07 -21.06
C GLY A 129 -19.48 -16.01 -19.54
N TYR A 130 -18.87 -14.97 -18.96
CA TYR A 130 -18.94 -14.70 -17.54
C TYR A 130 -20.35 -14.19 -17.17
N LYS A 131 -21.04 -14.88 -16.26
CA LYS A 131 -22.44 -14.62 -15.91
C LYS A 131 -22.73 -13.22 -15.38
N PHE A 132 -21.74 -12.60 -14.73
CA PHE A 132 -21.84 -11.29 -14.08
C PHE A 132 -21.13 -10.21 -14.90
N THR A 133 -21.19 -10.29 -16.21
CA THR A 133 -20.50 -9.37 -17.13
C THR A 133 -21.04 -7.94 -17.01
N ASP A 134 -22.36 -7.77 -16.83
CA ASP A 134 -22.94 -6.43 -16.70
C ASP A 134 -22.53 -5.78 -15.36
N GLU A 135 -22.62 -6.54 -14.26
CA GLU A 135 -22.21 -6.08 -12.94
C GLU A 135 -20.71 -5.75 -12.89
N LEU A 136 -19.87 -6.53 -13.60
CA LEU A 136 -18.45 -6.25 -13.76
C LEU A 136 -18.24 -4.95 -14.56
N ARG A 137 -19.01 -4.73 -15.63
CA ARG A 137 -18.94 -3.50 -16.41
C ARG A 137 -19.33 -2.28 -15.58
N ASP A 138 -20.43 -2.36 -14.83
CA ASP A 138 -20.88 -1.28 -13.95
C ASP A 138 -19.84 -0.94 -12.87
N ALA A 139 -19.23 -1.96 -12.25
CA ALA A 139 -18.15 -1.77 -11.29
C ALA A 139 -16.91 -1.15 -11.93
N LEU A 140 -16.57 -1.53 -13.16
CA LEU A 140 -15.46 -0.94 -13.92
C LEU A 140 -15.74 0.51 -14.31
N GLU A 141 -16.93 0.82 -14.81
CA GLU A 141 -17.33 2.18 -15.18
C GLU A 141 -17.25 3.12 -13.98
N HIS A 142 -17.73 2.67 -12.83
CA HIS A 142 -17.59 3.41 -11.58
C HIS A 142 -16.10 3.63 -11.22
N LEU A 143 -15.26 2.59 -11.31
CA LEU A 143 -13.84 2.69 -11.04
C LEU A 143 -13.12 3.64 -12.01
N VAL A 144 -13.44 3.57 -13.30
CA VAL A 144 -12.90 4.48 -14.32
C VAL A 144 -13.29 5.93 -14.03
N SER A 145 -14.54 6.18 -13.61
CA SER A 145 -14.99 7.52 -13.18
C SER A 145 -14.17 8.04 -11.98
N GLU A 146 -13.95 7.21 -10.95
CA GLU A 146 -13.13 7.58 -9.80
C GLU A 146 -11.66 7.86 -10.17
N VAL A 147 -11.10 7.10 -11.14
CA VAL A 147 -9.76 7.40 -11.67
C VAL A 147 -9.73 8.74 -12.39
N GLN A 148 -10.77 9.08 -13.16
CA GLN A 148 -10.89 10.40 -13.81
C GLN A 148 -11.01 11.53 -12.79
N GLU A 149 -11.87 11.38 -11.77
CA GLU A 149 -11.99 12.34 -10.67
C GLU A 149 -10.66 12.53 -9.92
N TYR A 150 -9.90 11.44 -9.73
CA TYR A 150 -8.55 11.54 -9.16
C TYR A 150 -7.60 12.34 -10.06
N MET A 151 -7.65 12.15 -11.38
CA MET A 151 -6.88 12.94 -12.35
C MET A 151 -7.27 14.42 -12.30
N ASP A 152 -8.54 14.72 -12.05
CA ASP A 152 -9.10 16.06 -11.91
C ASP A 152 -8.86 16.68 -10.51
N GLY A 153 -8.18 15.96 -9.62
CA GLY A 153 -7.75 16.47 -8.32
C GLY A 153 -8.51 15.96 -7.09
N LYS A 154 -9.45 15.01 -7.22
CA LYS A 154 -10.08 14.32 -6.08
C LYS A 154 -9.07 13.39 -5.40
N GLN A 155 -8.28 13.96 -4.51
CA GLN A 155 -7.26 13.24 -3.76
C GLN A 155 -7.66 13.14 -2.29
N ALA A 156 -7.07 12.21 -1.53
CA ALA A 156 -7.27 12.21 -0.09
C ALA A 156 -6.83 13.58 0.47
N PRO A 157 -7.60 14.14 1.43
CA PRO A 157 -7.17 15.36 2.07
C PRO A 157 -5.74 15.14 2.55
N LYS A 158 -4.83 16.03 2.19
CA LYS A 158 -3.51 16.06 2.81
C LYS A 158 -3.82 16.16 4.29
N THR A 159 -3.72 15.05 5.01
CA THR A 159 -3.62 15.12 6.45
C THR A 159 -2.50 16.12 6.65
N ASN A 160 -2.84 17.30 7.10
CA ASN A 160 -1.86 18.14 7.73
C ASN A 160 -1.29 17.18 8.78
N VAL A 161 -0.15 16.56 8.49
CA VAL A 161 0.77 16.11 9.52
C VAL A 161 0.88 17.37 10.34
N GLY A 162 0.17 17.39 11.49
CA GLY A 162 -0.15 18.63 12.13
C GLY A 162 1.09 19.48 12.10
N THR A 163 1.00 20.65 11.51
CA THR A 163 1.85 21.71 11.97
C THR A 163 1.61 21.66 13.45
N PHE A 164 2.53 21.02 14.20
CA PHE A 164 2.59 21.23 15.62
C PHE A 164 2.70 22.74 15.71
N ASN A 165 1.56 23.40 15.98
CA ASN A 165 1.59 24.75 16.48
C ASN A 165 2.31 24.63 17.82
N PHE A 166 3.63 24.70 17.77
CA PHE A 166 4.40 25.01 18.95
C PHE A 166 3.84 26.37 19.40
N PRO A 167 3.32 26.47 20.62
CA PRO A 167 2.97 27.76 21.17
C PRO A 167 4.20 28.64 21.03
N GLU A 168 4.05 29.78 20.35
CA GLU A 168 5.14 30.69 19.96
C GLU A 168 5.89 31.29 21.17
N ASP A 169 5.45 31.04 22.42
CA ASP A 169 5.94 31.73 23.62
C ASP A 169 6.37 30.81 24.79
N GLU A 170 6.40 29.50 24.63
CA GLU A 170 7.14 28.68 25.59
C GLU A 170 8.55 28.45 25.05
N GLU A 171 9.57 28.96 25.74
CA GLU A 171 10.95 28.54 25.53
C GLU A 171 10.98 27.00 25.61
N ILE A 172 10.87 26.35 24.46
CA ILE A 172 11.14 24.92 24.37
C ILE A 172 12.61 24.82 24.74
N GLU A 173 12.91 24.38 25.96
CA GLU A 173 14.25 23.90 26.25
C GLU A 173 14.63 22.99 25.10
N ALA A 174 15.57 23.44 24.27
CA ALA A 174 16.02 22.73 23.10
C ALA A 174 16.19 21.26 23.50
N PHE A 175 15.45 20.36 22.87
CA PHE A 175 15.60 18.93 23.10
C PHE A 175 17.07 18.62 22.80
N LYS A 176 17.89 18.64 23.83
CA LYS A 176 19.29 18.28 23.71
C LYS A 176 19.31 16.80 23.40
N LEU A 177 19.67 16.46 22.16
CA LEU A 177 20.05 15.09 21.87
C LEU A 177 21.01 14.64 22.96
N PRO A 178 20.78 13.49 23.61
CA PRO A 178 21.71 12.98 24.60
C PRO A 178 23.10 12.91 23.97
N THR A 179 24.10 13.39 24.69
CA THR A 179 25.47 13.31 24.24
C THR A 179 25.91 11.85 24.09
N ASP A 180 26.91 11.57 23.28
CA ASP A 180 27.47 10.22 23.13
C ASP A 180 27.85 9.61 24.48
N GLU A 181 28.29 10.43 25.44
CA GLU A 181 28.58 10.02 26.83
C GLU A 181 27.30 9.57 27.56
N GLU A 182 26.17 10.30 27.44
CA GLU A 182 24.89 9.94 28.05
C GLU A 182 24.26 8.71 27.40
N LEU A 183 24.39 8.57 26.06
CA LEU A 183 23.95 7.38 25.33
C LEU A 183 24.78 6.16 25.74
N GLY A 184 26.11 6.32 25.84
CA GLY A 184 27.03 5.28 26.29
C GLY A 184 26.73 4.81 27.70
N GLU A 185 26.43 5.74 28.65
CA GLU A 185 26.05 5.41 30.02
C GLU A 185 24.74 4.59 30.06
N ARG A 186 23.68 5.06 29.36
CA ARG A 186 22.39 4.34 29.29
C ARG A 186 22.50 2.95 28.66
N LEU A 187 23.35 2.83 27.63
CA LEU A 187 23.60 1.54 26.99
C LEU A 187 24.36 0.60 27.93
N GLY A 188 25.39 1.12 28.61
CA GLY A 188 26.19 0.37 29.57
C GLY A 188 25.37 -0.14 30.77
N GLU A 189 24.46 0.67 31.30
CA GLU A 189 23.55 0.28 32.37
C GLU A 189 22.58 -0.84 31.93
N LYS A 190 21.91 -0.67 30.77
CA LYS A 190 21.00 -1.69 30.24
C LYS A 190 21.70 -3.00 29.90
N LEU A 191 22.90 -2.94 29.35
CA LEU A 191 23.67 -4.16 29.08
C LEU A 191 24.14 -4.84 30.38
N ALA A 192 24.52 -4.05 31.41
CA ALA A 192 24.93 -4.59 32.69
C ALA A 192 23.77 -5.22 33.48
N GLU A 193 22.52 -4.76 33.28
CA GLU A 193 21.31 -5.39 33.84
C GLU A 193 20.99 -6.75 33.16
N GLY A 194 21.29 -6.87 31.85
CA GLY A 194 21.03 -8.10 31.08
C GLY A 194 22.13 -9.17 31.19
N PHE A 195 23.32 -8.80 31.61
CA PHE A 195 24.47 -9.69 31.73
C PHE A 195 25.00 -9.78 33.18
N ASN A 196 25.21 -11.01 33.66
CA ASN A 196 25.86 -11.26 34.96
C ASN A 196 27.38 -11.00 34.87
N GLY A 197 27.81 -9.84 34.37
CA GLY A 197 29.20 -9.47 34.15
C GLY A 197 29.46 -7.97 34.25
N THR A 198 30.65 -7.57 33.88
CA THR A 198 31.06 -6.16 33.75
C THR A 198 31.04 -5.78 32.27
N VAL A 199 30.44 -4.63 31.94
CA VAL A 199 30.44 -4.03 30.61
C VAL A 199 31.23 -2.73 30.69
N THR A 200 32.27 -2.58 29.85
CA THR A 200 33.03 -1.33 29.71
C THR A 200 32.62 -0.67 28.41
N VAL A 201 32.11 0.54 28.48
CA VAL A 201 31.78 1.35 27.31
C VAL A 201 32.84 2.45 27.17
N THR A 202 33.41 2.57 25.97
CA THR A 202 34.36 3.62 25.63
C THR A 202 33.74 4.54 24.59
N ALA A 203 33.59 5.82 24.94
CA ALA A 203 33.10 6.86 24.03
C ALA A 203 34.08 8.04 24.09
N ASN A 204 34.52 8.53 22.94
CA ASN A 204 35.41 9.68 22.82
C ASN A 204 36.70 9.58 23.69
N GLY A 205 37.28 8.37 23.78
CA GLY A 205 38.48 8.11 24.53
C GLY A 205 38.32 8.04 26.07
N LYS A 206 37.09 8.11 26.58
CA LYS A 206 36.78 7.91 27.99
C LYS A 206 36.04 6.59 28.20
N SER A 207 36.51 5.78 29.13
CA SER A 207 35.94 4.47 29.44
C SER A 207 35.22 4.49 30.78
N LYS A 208 34.01 3.91 30.83
CA LYS A 208 33.24 3.72 32.05
C LYS A 208 32.75 2.28 32.16
N THR A 209 32.96 1.67 33.32
CA THR A 209 32.64 0.26 33.57
C THR A 209 31.38 0.13 34.42
N PHE A 210 30.42 -0.68 33.97
CA PHE A 210 29.14 -0.94 34.57
C PHE A 210 29.02 -2.41 34.98
N GLY A 211 28.29 -2.70 36.09
CA GLY A 211 28.00 -4.06 36.55
C GLY A 211 28.87 -4.55 37.71
N LYS A 212 28.54 -5.73 38.24
CA LYS A 212 29.26 -6.38 39.36
C LYS A 212 30.26 -7.36 38.80
N LYS A 213 31.54 -7.28 39.20
CA LYS A 213 32.63 -8.18 38.78
C LYS A 213 32.26 -9.64 38.85
N LYS A 214 31.97 -10.27 37.68
CA LYS A 214 32.12 -11.70 37.40
C LYS A 214 32.58 -11.82 35.95
N ASN A 215 33.84 -12.11 35.81
CA ASN A 215 34.66 -12.64 34.69
C ASN A 215 34.10 -12.74 33.25
N ILE A 216 33.49 -11.72 32.70
CA ILE A 216 33.36 -11.53 31.26
C ILE A 216 33.52 -10.05 30.98
N ASP A 217 34.64 -9.65 30.38
CA ASP A 217 34.88 -8.29 29.92
C ASP A 217 34.42 -8.20 28.44
N ILE A 218 33.48 -7.28 28.16
CA ILE A 218 33.06 -6.94 26.80
C ILE A 218 33.46 -5.48 26.56
N ASP A 219 34.39 -5.25 25.66
CA ASP A 219 34.78 -3.92 25.24
C ASP A 219 33.99 -3.51 23.99
N LEU A 220 33.27 -2.40 24.09
CA LEU A 220 32.53 -1.78 22.98
C LEU A 220 33.20 -0.45 22.63
N GLU A 221 33.79 -0.35 21.44
CA GLU A 221 34.28 0.90 20.87
C GLU A 221 33.23 1.49 19.91
N ILE A 222 32.74 2.69 20.22
CA ILE A 222 31.87 3.47 19.35
C ILE A 222 32.71 4.53 18.66
N SER A 223 32.87 4.44 17.33
CA SER A 223 33.55 5.44 16.50
C SER A 223 32.55 6.25 15.70
N GLU A 224 32.79 7.54 15.54
CA GLU A 224 31.93 8.50 14.81
C GLU A 224 31.73 8.18 13.30
N SER A 225 32.41 7.15 12.75
CA SER A 225 32.41 6.88 11.29
C SER A 225 31.24 6.06 10.76
N GLU A 226 30.29 5.60 11.60
CA GLU A 226 29.16 4.72 11.16
C GLU A 226 27.78 5.36 11.20
N ILE A 227 27.66 6.67 11.43
CA ILE A 227 26.35 7.35 11.55
C ILE A 227 25.92 8.06 10.25
N ASP A 228 26.77 8.08 9.21
CA ASP A 228 26.45 8.67 7.89
C ASP A 228 26.27 7.59 6.79
N GLN A 229 25.18 6.80 6.90
CA GLN A 229 24.59 6.10 5.73
C GLN A 229 23.07 5.96 5.88
#